data_64813b8857ca001d05c1bf28e4577310
#
_entry.id   64813b8857ca001d05c1bf28e4577310
#
_cell.length_a   1.000
_cell.length_b   1.000
_cell.length_c   1.000
_cell.angle_alpha   90.00
_cell.angle_beta   90.00
_cell.angle_gamma   90.00
#
_symmetry.space_group_name_H-M   'P 1'
#
loop_
_entity.id
_entity.type
_entity.pdbx_description
1 polymer ?
#
loop_
_entity_poly.entity_id
_entity_poly.type
_entity_poly.pdbx_seq_one_letter_code
_entity_poly.pdbx_strand_id
1 'polypeptide(L)'
;MKDPKVLLLYPPEQRWPGFMVKPNGSLAYPMLSGALKEIDCHVEVYDACIGNDEDDIGEFYKSTELPSGLLRTGVSDERILEVVKDFDVVGITSIFSSQETMVLHCVKIIKKEYPDKLLLSGGNHARWNCEKFLNHGFDIVATSEAEETIKEIIQEYRKGTKDWSHIRQIMYSQNGKTIDNSLGGKVIMNLDKLPFPDWKILPLERYWKIKRGHGVEWEDEEVVKWASIQTSLGCPFSCSYCHLSKEFEGS
;
A
#
# COMPACT_ATOMS: atom_id res chain seq x y z
N MET A 1 -5.67 26.28 -3.41
CA MET A 1 -6.32 24.96 -3.53
C MET A 1 -6.18 24.27 -2.18
N LYS A 2 -7.09 23.38 -1.81
CA LYS A 2 -7.02 22.64 -0.54
C LYS A 2 -5.88 21.64 -0.61
N ASP A 3 -5.07 21.56 0.43
CA ASP A 3 -4.00 20.59 0.54
C ASP A 3 -4.60 19.18 0.61
N PRO A 4 -4.20 18.22 -0.25
CA PRO A 4 -4.82 16.91 -0.26
C PRO A 4 -4.49 16.11 1.00
N LYS A 5 -5.46 15.34 1.48
CA LYS A 5 -5.26 14.33 2.50
C LYS A 5 -5.01 12.98 1.85
N VAL A 6 -3.98 12.29 2.29
CA VAL A 6 -3.57 10.98 1.75
C VAL A 6 -3.89 9.89 2.76
N LEU A 7 -4.55 8.83 2.31
CA LEU A 7 -4.72 7.58 3.05
C LEU A 7 -3.86 6.49 2.41
N LEU A 8 -3.04 5.82 3.21
CA LEU A 8 -2.35 4.59 2.84
C LEU A 8 -3.16 3.41 3.41
N LEU A 9 -3.88 2.72 2.54
CA LEU A 9 -4.81 1.66 2.90
C LEU A 9 -4.19 0.29 2.70
N TYR A 10 -4.06 -0.50 3.77
CA TYR A 10 -3.79 -1.92 3.67
C TYR A 10 -5.12 -2.66 3.51
N PRO A 11 -5.30 -3.48 2.44
CA PRO A 11 -6.58 -4.12 2.17
C PRO A 11 -6.91 -5.21 3.21
N PRO A 12 -8.18 -5.64 3.34
CA PRO A 12 -8.50 -6.88 4.02
C PRO A 12 -7.75 -8.05 3.39
N GLU A 13 -7.55 -9.12 4.13
CA GLU A 13 -6.91 -10.32 3.62
C GLU A 13 -7.92 -11.45 3.36
N GLN A 14 -7.63 -12.27 2.34
CA GLN A 14 -8.33 -13.52 2.11
C GLN A 14 -7.38 -14.69 2.27
N ARG A 15 -7.89 -15.80 2.81
CA ARG A 15 -7.08 -16.99 3.10
C ARG A 15 -7.90 -18.28 2.98
N TRP A 16 -7.22 -19.39 2.80
CA TRP A 16 -7.83 -20.68 2.93
C TRP A 16 -8.25 -20.96 4.39
N PRO A 17 -9.34 -21.73 4.62
CA PRO A 17 -9.65 -22.24 5.96
C PRO A 17 -8.44 -22.97 6.56
N GLY A 18 -8.18 -22.75 7.83
CA GLY A 18 -7.02 -23.34 8.54
C GLY A 18 -5.73 -22.51 8.46
N PHE A 19 -5.62 -21.55 7.56
CA PHE A 19 -4.48 -20.62 7.55
C PHE A 19 -4.76 -19.41 8.44
N MET A 20 -3.70 -18.84 9.02
CA MET A 20 -3.81 -17.65 9.86
C MET A 20 -3.31 -16.41 9.12
N VAL A 21 -4.03 -15.31 9.28
CA VAL A 21 -3.57 -13.98 8.88
C VAL A 21 -2.56 -13.48 9.91
N LYS A 22 -1.47 -12.89 9.43
CA LYS A 22 -0.39 -12.31 10.25
C LYS A 22 -0.17 -10.85 9.83
N PRO A 23 -1.08 -9.93 10.21
CA PRO A 23 -0.97 -8.53 9.81
C PRO A 23 0.22 -7.89 10.51
N ASN A 24 1.05 -7.21 9.74
CA ASN A 24 2.20 -6.47 10.24
C ASN A 24 2.38 -5.11 9.54
N GLY A 25 1.39 -4.73 8.75
CA GLY A 25 1.44 -3.57 7.89
C GLY A 25 2.44 -3.70 6.74
N SER A 26 2.42 -2.74 5.86
CA SER A 26 3.41 -2.61 4.81
C SER A 26 4.57 -1.75 5.30
N LEU A 27 5.82 -2.21 5.15
CA LEU A 27 7.02 -1.40 5.43
C LEU A 27 7.09 -0.14 4.56
N ALA A 28 6.47 -0.16 3.38
CA ALA A 28 6.40 1.02 2.52
C ALA A 28 5.64 2.18 3.19
N TYR A 29 4.66 1.91 4.04
CA TYR A 29 3.83 2.99 4.62
C TYR A 29 4.60 3.95 5.53
N PRO A 30 5.42 3.50 6.49
CA PRO A 30 6.30 4.40 7.24
C PRO A 30 7.25 5.20 6.35
N MET A 31 7.78 4.59 5.28
CA MET A 31 8.70 5.25 4.36
C MET A 31 7.98 6.33 3.53
N LEU A 32 6.84 5.99 2.94
CA LEU A 32 6.01 6.94 2.20
C LEU A 32 5.47 8.07 3.09
N SER A 33 5.12 7.76 4.34
CA SER A 33 4.73 8.78 5.31
C SER A 33 5.87 9.76 5.60
N GLY A 34 7.07 9.24 5.83
CA GLY A 34 8.27 10.07 5.99
C GLY A 34 8.47 11.01 4.81
N ALA A 35 8.38 10.49 3.58
CA ALA A 35 8.51 11.27 2.36
C ALA A 35 7.41 12.34 2.20
N LEU A 36 6.16 12.01 2.50
CA LEU A 36 5.04 12.94 2.41
C LEU A 36 5.13 14.07 3.45
N LYS A 37 5.70 13.80 4.63
CA LYS A 37 5.95 14.83 5.65
C LYS A 37 6.98 15.87 5.22
N GLU A 38 7.95 15.52 4.37
CA GLU A 38 8.91 16.49 3.81
C GLU A 38 8.25 17.59 2.97
N ILE A 39 7.06 17.31 2.44
CA ILE A 39 6.26 18.26 1.66
C ILE A 39 5.02 18.76 2.42
N ASP A 40 5.01 18.64 3.74
CA ASP A 40 3.90 19.06 4.61
C ASP A 40 2.54 18.47 4.19
N CYS A 41 2.51 17.21 3.74
CA CYS A 41 1.29 16.53 3.33
C CYS A 41 0.69 15.76 4.50
N HIS A 42 -0.62 15.94 4.72
CA HIS A 42 -1.35 15.13 5.69
C HIS A 42 -1.49 13.69 5.19
N VAL A 43 -0.99 12.74 5.96
CA VAL A 43 -1.03 11.31 5.63
C VAL A 43 -1.47 10.49 6.84
N GLU A 44 -2.34 9.53 6.59
CA GLU A 44 -2.77 8.53 7.56
C GLU A 44 -2.63 7.12 6.99
N VAL A 45 -2.53 6.14 7.87
CA VAL A 45 -2.55 4.72 7.52
C VAL A 45 -3.79 4.08 8.11
N TYR A 46 -4.46 3.27 7.32
CA TYR A 46 -5.53 2.41 7.78
C TYR A 46 -5.28 0.98 7.32
N ASP A 47 -5.09 0.08 8.28
CA ASP A 47 -5.01 -1.35 8.00
C ASP A 47 -6.41 -1.96 8.13
N ALA A 48 -7.06 -2.20 7.00
CA ALA A 48 -8.41 -2.76 6.98
C ALA A 48 -8.48 -4.21 7.47
N CYS A 49 -7.33 -4.86 7.67
CA CYS A 49 -7.30 -6.20 8.26
C CYS A 49 -7.56 -6.17 9.77
N ILE A 50 -7.06 -5.14 10.46
CA ILE A 50 -7.14 -5.03 11.94
C ILE A 50 -7.89 -3.80 12.44
N GLY A 51 -8.22 -2.85 11.56
CA GLY A 51 -8.84 -1.58 11.92
C GLY A 51 -7.90 -0.62 12.69
N ASN A 52 -8.47 0.47 13.17
CA ASN A 52 -7.82 1.45 14.04
C ASN A 52 -8.42 1.41 15.48
N ASP A 53 -8.14 2.43 16.30
CA ASP A 53 -8.61 2.47 17.70
C ASP A 53 -10.14 2.63 17.86
N GLU A 54 -10.83 3.04 16.80
CA GLU A 54 -12.31 3.13 16.78
C GLU A 54 -12.96 1.77 16.47
N ASP A 55 -12.18 0.81 15.94
CA ASP A 55 -12.67 -0.50 15.52
C ASP A 55 -12.44 -1.55 16.61
N ASP A 56 -13.41 -2.46 16.79
CA ASP A 56 -13.23 -3.59 17.70
C ASP A 56 -12.18 -4.57 17.15
N ILE A 57 -11.07 -4.73 17.87
CA ILE A 57 -10.02 -5.69 17.49
C ILE A 57 -10.53 -7.14 17.45
N GLY A 58 -11.64 -7.43 18.15
CA GLY A 58 -12.29 -8.74 18.10
C GLY A 58 -12.78 -9.12 16.71
N GLU A 59 -13.10 -8.13 15.87
CA GLU A 59 -13.51 -8.39 14.49
C GLU A 59 -12.41 -9.05 13.65
N PHE A 60 -11.13 -8.83 13.98
CA PHE A 60 -10.01 -9.52 13.35
C PHE A 60 -10.12 -11.05 13.45
N TYR A 61 -10.65 -11.56 14.55
CA TYR A 61 -10.78 -13.01 14.76
C TYR A 61 -12.03 -13.59 14.11
N LYS A 62 -12.96 -12.74 13.68
CA LYS A 62 -14.12 -13.13 12.90
C LYS A 62 -13.76 -13.11 11.43
N SER A 63 -14.04 -14.21 10.72
CA SER A 63 -13.81 -14.30 9.29
C SER A 63 -15.14 -14.51 8.58
N THR A 64 -15.30 -13.84 7.45
CA THR A 64 -16.49 -14.02 6.58
C THR A 64 -16.14 -14.95 5.44
N GLU A 65 -16.95 -16.00 5.23
CA GLU A 65 -16.77 -16.88 4.11
C GLU A 65 -17.18 -16.17 2.80
N LEU A 66 -16.29 -16.23 1.81
CA LEU A 66 -16.50 -15.68 0.48
C LEU A 66 -17.14 -16.74 -0.44
N PRO A 67 -17.82 -16.35 -1.52
CA PRO A 67 -18.36 -17.30 -2.49
C PRO A 67 -17.32 -18.25 -3.10
N SER A 68 -16.05 -17.90 -3.02
CA SER A 68 -14.92 -18.73 -3.45
C SER A 68 -14.54 -19.84 -2.46
N GLY A 69 -15.16 -19.89 -1.27
CA GLY A 69 -14.75 -20.77 -0.17
C GLY A 69 -13.55 -20.26 0.64
N LEU A 70 -12.99 -19.11 0.26
CA LEU A 70 -11.96 -18.47 1.06
C LEU A 70 -12.59 -17.68 2.21
N LEU A 71 -11.80 -17.44 3.25
CA LEU A 71 -12.21 -16.63 4.40
C LEU A 71 -11.62 -15.21 4.24
N ARG A 72 -12.47 -14.19 4.30
CA ARG A 72 -12.05 -12.79 4.41
C ARG A 72 -11.86 -12.43 5.88
N THR A 73 -10.75 -11.78 6.19
CA THR A 73 -10.44 -11.20 7.50
C THR A 73 -10.26 -9.70 7.34
N GLY A 74 -10.89 -8.93 8.21
CA GLY A 74 -10.81 -7.47 8.21
C GLY A 74 -12.19 -6.81 8.32
N VAL A 75 -12.18 -5.48 8.39
CA VAL A 75 -13.37 -4.65 8.54
C VAL A 75 -14.30 -4.76 7.32
N SER A 76 -15.56 -4.34 7.51
CA SER A 76 -16.56 -4.37 6.43
C SER A 76 -16.25 -3.36 5.31
N ASP A 77 -16.92 -3.51 4.17
CA ASP A 77 -16.80 -2.59 3.04
C ASP A 77 -17.33 -1.19 3.41
N GLU A 78 -18.41 -1.13 4.20
CA GLU A 78 -18.99 0.12 4.68
C GLU A 78 -17.96 0.88 5.55
N ARG A 79 -17.23 0.16 6.43
CA ARG A 79 -16.19 0.78 7.25
C ARG A 79 -15.02 1.29 6.44
N ILE A 80 -14.59 0.57 5.41
CA ILE A 80 -13.58 1.05 4.47
C ILE A 80 -14.03 2.35 3.79
N LEU A 81 -15.27 2.39 3.31
CA LEU A 81 -15.83 3.58 2.65
C LEU A 81 -15.96 4.77 3.61
N GLU A 82 -16.35 4.52 4.86
CA GLU A 82 -16.43 5.55 5.90
C GLU A 82 -15.04 6.18 6.15
N VAL A 83 -14.01 5.35 6.33
CA VAL A 83 -12.64 5.85 6.52
C VAL A 83 -12.13 6.61 5.29
N VAL A 84 -12.31 6.07 4.11
CA VAL A 84 -11.85 6.67 2.86
C VAL A 84 -12.50 8.03 2.57
N LYS A 85 -13.71 8.27 3.09
CA LYS A 85 -14.54 9.47 2.81
C LYS A 85 -13.76 10.78 2.93
N ASP A 86 -12.94 10.91 3.96
CA ASP A 86 -12.29 12.17 4.34
C ASP A 86 -10.95 12.43 3.64
N PHE A 87 -10.52 11.53 2.74
CA PHE A 87 -9.26 11.61 2.03
C PHE A 87 -9.47 11.89 0.53
N ASP A 88 -8.54 12.64 -0.06
CA ASP A 88 -8.57 13.00 -1.47
C ASP A 88 -7.81 11.96 -2.33
N VAL A 89 -6.75 11.39 -1.77
CA VAL A 89 -5.86 10.40 -2.41
C VAL A 89 -5.81 9.14 -1.56
N VAL A 90 -5.94 7.97 -2.20
CA VAL A 90 -5.86 6.68 -1.50
C VAL A 90 -4.84 5.79 -2.19
N GLY A 91 -3.78 5.45 -1.46
CA GLY A 91 -2.76 4.48 -1.89
C GLY A 91 -3.04 3.10 -1.33
N ILE A 92 -3.18 2.09 -2.19
CA ILE A 92 -3.45 0.71 -1.78
C ILE A 92 -2.29 -0.17 -2.21
N THR A 93 -1.62 -0.81 -1.25
CA THR A 93 -0.48 -1.68 -1.55
C THR A 93 -0.91 -3.06 -2.05
N SER A 94 -0.15 -3.63 -2.98
CA SER A 94 -0.23 -5.02 -3.39
C SER A 94 1.17 -5.60 -3.54
N ILE A 95 1.66 -6.21 -2.47
CA ILE A 95 3.00 -6.80 -2.41
C ILE A 95 2.95 -8.24 -2.94
N PHE A 96 1.92 -8.98 -2.55
CA PHE A 96 1.74 -10.40 -2.88
C PHE A 96 0.56 -10.63 -3.81
N SER A 97 0.66 -11.63 -4.68
CA SER A 97 -0.44 -12.04 -5.57
C SER A 97 -1.70 -12.47 -4.82
N SER A 98 -1.57 -13.00 -3.60
CA SER A 98 -2.71 -13.34 -2.73
C SER A 98 -3.56 -12.13 -2.32
N GLN A 99 -3.00 -10.93 -2.34
CA GLN A 99 -3.71 -9.70 -1.97
C GLN A 99 -4.56 -9.13 -3.13
N GLU A 100 -4.27 -9.51 -4.37
CA GLU A 100 -4.85 -8.91 -5.57
C GLU A 100 -6.38 -8.80 -5.51
N THR A 101 -7.05 -9.89 -5.18
CA THR A 101 -8.52 -9.91 -5.17
C THR A 101 -9.10 -8.86 -4.21
N MET A 102 -8.54 -8.73 -3.01
CA MET A 102 -9.02 -7.77 -2.03
C MET A 102 -8.63 -6.34 -2.40
N VAL A 103 -7.45 -6.14 -2.99
CA VAL A 103 -7.02 -4.83 -3.52
C VAL A 103 -7.97 -4.34 -4.62
N LEU A 104 -8.27 -5.20 -5.61
CA LEU A 104 -9.18 -4.87 -6.70
C LEU A 104 -10.63 -4.70 -6.22
N HIS A 105 -11.04 -5.44 -5.18
CA HIS A 105 -12.32 -5.23 -4.52
C HIS A 105 -12.40 -3.85 -3.86
N CYS A 106 -11.37 -3.46 -3.10
CA CYS A 106 -11.33 -2.13 -2.46
C CYS A 106 -11.42 -1.00 -3.50
N VAL A 107 -10.64 -1.09 -4.58
CA VAL A 107 -10.70 -0.05 -5.63
C VAL A 107 -12.07 0.04 -6.26
N LYS A 108 -12.71 -1.09 -6.51
CA LYS A 108 -14.06 -1.15 -7.10
C LYS A 108 -15.11 -0.46 -6.22
N ILE A 109 -15.13 -0.75 -4.92
CA ILE A 109 -16.11 -0.13 -4.00
C ILE A 109 -15.83 1.36 -3.81
N ILE A 110 -14.54 1.75 -3.71
CA ILE A 110 -14.16 3.15 -3.56
C ILE A 110 -14.51 3.96 -4.80
N LYS A 111 -14.19 3.49 -6.01
CA LYS A 111 -14.53 4.21 -7.26
C LYS A 111 -16.03 4.30 -7.51
N LYS A 112 -16.79 3.31 -7.06
CA LYS A 112 -18.25 3.34 -7.15
C LYS A 112 -18.85 4.44 -6.28
N GLU A 113 -18.36 4.61 -5.05
CA GLU A 113 -18.88 5.56 -4.07
C GLU A 113 -18.26 6.95 -4.23
N TYR A 114 -16.96 7.00 -4.53
CA TYR A 114 -16.15 8.22 -4.62
C TYR A 114 -15.35 8.26 -5.92
N PRO A 115 -15.97 8.46 -7.08
CA PRO A 115 -15.32 8.35 -8.40
C PRO A 115 -14.18 9.35 -8.62
N ASP A 116 -14.20 10.49 -7.95
CA ASP A 116 -13.22 11.58 -8.13
C ASP A 116 -11.94 11.41 -7.32
N LYS A 117 -11.90 10.47 -6.37
CA LYS A 117 -10.70 10.23 -5.58
C LYS A 117 -9.57 9.69 -6.44
N LEU A 118 -8.37 10.18 -6.21
CA LEU A 118 -7.16 9.67 -6.85
C LEU A 118 -6.73 8.36 -6.18
N LEU A 119 -6.75 7.27 -6.94
CA LEU A 119 -6.37 5.94 -6.44
C LEU A 119 -5.00 5.53 -6.98
N LEU A 120 -4.08 5.29 -6.05
CA LEU A 120 -2.71 4.88 -6.33
C LEU A 120 -2.50 3.43 -5.91
N SER A 121 -1.69 2.69 -6.65
CA SER A 121 -1.20 1.39 -6.20
C SER A 121 0.31 1.31 -6.33
N GLY A 122 0.89 0.40 -5.55
CA GLY A 122 2.31 0.06 -5.59
C GLY A 122 2.55 -1.28 -4.91
N GLY A 123 3.81 -1.64 -4.80
CA GLY A 123 4.24 -2.93 -4.27
C GLY A 123 4.54 -3.93 -5.38
N ASN A 124 5.26 -4.98 -5.00
CA ASN A 124 5.89 -5.87 -5.97
C ASN A 124 4.88 -6.56 -6.92
N HIS A 125 3.70 -6.93 -6.43
CA HIS A 125 2.68 -7.55 -7.29
C HIS A 125 2.03 -6.52 -8.24
N ALA A 126 1.68 -5.32 -7.73
CA ALA A 126 1.03 -4.30 -8.55
C ALA A 126 1.91 -3.85 -9.73
N ARG A 127 3.20 -3.66 -9.51
CA ARG A 127 4.16 -3.19 -10.54
C ARG A 127 4.28 -4.13 -11.75
N TRP A 128 4.11 -5.44 -11.54
CA TRP A 128 4.14 -6.44 -12.61
C TRP A 128 2.76 -6.65 -13.27
N ASN A 129 1.72 -6.03 -12.73
CA ASN A 129 0.35 -6.15 -13.20
C ASN A 129 -0.30 -4.78 -13.45
N CYS A 130 0.50 -3.75 -13.80
CA CYS A 130 0.05 -2.36 -13.93
C CYS A 130 -1.20 -2.20 -14.78
N GLU A 131 -1.21 -2.77 -16.00
CA GLU A 131 -2.37 -2.67 -16.90
C GLU A 131 -3.63 -3.24 -16.27
N LYS A 132 -3.53 -4.37 -15.58
CA LYS A 132 -4.67 -4.98 -14.89
C LYS A 132 -5.19 -4.06 -13.80
N PHE A 133 -4.32 -3.46 -12.99
CA PHE A 133 -4.69 -2.56 -11.92
C PHE A 133 -5.35 -1.28 -12.46
N LEU A 134 -4.76 -0.67 -13.48
CA LEU A 134 -5.32 0.52 -14.15
C LEU A 134 -6.70 0.22 -14.75
N ASN A 135 -6.87 -0.93 -15.42
CA ASN A 135 -8.15 -1.34 -15.99
C ASN A 135 -9.24 -1.62 -14.93
N HIS A 136 -8.86 -1.83 -13.66
CA HIS A 136 -9.81 -2.03 -12.56
C HIS A 136 -10.10 -0.75 -11.76
N GLY A 137 -9.53 0.41 -12.14
CA GLY A 137 -9.90 1.70 -11.59
C GLY A 137 -8.82 2.40 -10.78
N PHE A 138 -7.60 1.89 -10.71
CA PHE A 138 -6.47 2.69 -10.26
C PHE A 138 -6.15 3.76 -11.30
N ASP A 139 -5.80 4.95 -10.83
CA ASP A 139 -5.39 6.05 -11.70
C ASP A 139 -3.90 5.97 -12.02
N ILE A 140 -3.09 5.58 -11.02
CA ILE A 140 -1.62 5.47 -11.12
C ILE A 140 -1.14 4.20 -10.42
N VAL A 141 -0.16 3.53 -11.01
CA VAL A 141 0.58 2.42 -10.40
C VAL A 141 2.06 2.76 -10.40
N ALA A 142 2.67 2.75 -9.21
CA ALA A 142 4.12 2.91 -9.06
C ALA A 142 4.85 1.62 -9.50
N THR A 143 5.89 1.78 -10.31
CA THR A 143 6.65 0.67 -10.90
C THR A 143 8.02 0.46 -10.26
N SER A 144 8.40 1.29 -9.29
CA SER A 144 9.65 1.21 -8.52
C SER A 144 9.42 1.69 -7.09
N GLU A 145 10.50 1.99 -6.37
CA GLU A 145 10.44 2.65 -5.06
C GLU A 145 9.74 4.01 -5.20
N ALA A 146 8.82 4.32 -4.30
CA ALA A 146 7.84 5.37 -4.53
C ALA A 146 8.00 6.61 -3.63
N GLU A 147 9.06 6.71 -2.81
CA GLU A 147 9.26 7.81 -1.86
C GLU A 147 9.36 9.17 -2.57
N GLU A 148 10.12 9.26 -3.64
CA GLU A 148 10.21 10.49 -4.44
C GLU A 148 8.99 10.64 -5.36
N THR A 149 8.57 9.54 -5.98
CA THR A 149 7.44 9.52 -6.91
C THR A 149 6.13 9.98 -6.26
N ILE A 150 5.86 9.57 -5.02
CA ILE A 150 4.63 9.99 -4.33
C ILE A 150 4.65 11.50 -4.03
N LYS A 151 5.81 12.07 -3.71
CA LYS A 151 5.94 13.53 -3.53
C LYS A 151 5.60 14.27 -4.83
N GLU A 152 6.14 13.82 -5.96
CA GLU A 152 5.86 14.41 -7.27
C GLU A 152 4.38 14.30 -7.63
N ILE A 153 3.73 13.16 -7.39
CA ILE A 153 2.30 12.96 -7.62
C ILE A 153 1.48 13.94 -6.77
N ILE A 154 1.78 14.07 -5.49
CA ILE A 154 1.02 14.97 -4.60
C ILE A 154 1.27 16.44 -4.95
N GLN A 155 2.48 16.82 -5.31
CA GLN A 155 2.79 18.18 -5.77
C GLN A 155 2.04 18.52 -7.06
N GLU A 156 1.92 17.57 -7.99
CA GLU A 156 1.16 17.77 -9.21
C GLU A 156 -0.36 17.82 -8.95
N TYR A 157 -0.85 16.97 -8.04
CA TYR A 157 -2.24 17.00 -7.60
C TYR A 157 -2.63 18.37 -7.00
N ARG A 158 -1.73 18.99 -6.21
CA ARG A 158 -1.91 20.32 -5.62
C ARG A 158 -2.09 21.41 -6.70
N LYS A 159 -1.45 21.26 -7.87
CA LYS A 159 -1.62 22.19 -9.00
C LYS A 159 -2.98 22.05 -9.68
N GLY A 160 -3.66 20.92 -9.49
CA GLY A 160 -4.98 20.62 -10.09
C GLY A 160 -4.93 20.25 -11.57
N THR A 161 -3.75 20.05 -12.15
CA THR A 161 -3.58 19.75 -13.58
C THR A 161 -3.79 18.27 -13.89
N LYS A 162 -3.50 17.38 -12.94
CA LYS A 162 -3.48 15.92 -13.14
C LYS A 162 -2.63 15.51 -14.36
N ASP A 163 -1.55 16.26 -14.64
CA ASP A 163 -0.60 15.95 -15.69
C ASP A 163 0.58 15.13 -15.11
N TRP A 164 0.54 13.84 -15.32
CA TRP A 164 1.54 12.91 -14.84
C TRP A 164 2.65 12.63 -15.86
N SER A 165 2.65 13.29 -17.01
CA SER A 165 3.52 12.98 -18.17
C SER A 165 5.02 13.13 -17.88
N HIS A 166 5.38 13.98 -16.92
CA HIS A 166 6.77 14.24 -16.52
C HIS A 166 7.24 13.33 -15.37
N ILE A 167 6.31 12.66 -14.66
CA ILE A 167 6.63 11.78 -13.55
C ILE A 167 7.10 10.42 -14.08
N ARG A 168 8.21 9.93 -13.57
CA ARG A 168 8.81 8.65 -13.96
C ARG A 168 8.50 7.55 -12.96
N GLN A 169 8.77 6.31 -13.35
CA GLN A 169 8.53 5.12 -12.54
C GLN A 169 7.05 4.93 -12.17
N ILE A 170 6.16 5.32 -13.08
CA ILE A 170 4.72 5.09 -12.98
C ILE A 170 4.15 4.58 -14.29
N MET A 171 3.05 3.84 -14.19
CA MET A 171 2.08 3.72 -15.27
C MET A 171 0.77 4.36 -14.80
N TYR A 172 0.07 5.05 -15.69
CA TYR A 172 -1.16 5.75 -15.32
C TYR A 172 -2.22 5.70 -16.41
N SER A 173 -3.47 5.92 -16.01
CA SER A 173 -4.60 6.00 -16.93
C SER A 173 -4.89 7.46 -17.28
N GLN A 174 -4.96 7.77 -18.57
CA GLN A 174 -5.36 9.09 -19.06
C GLN A 174 -6.30 8.94 -20.26
N ASN A 175 -7.50 9.50 -20.17
CA ASN A 175 -8.51 9.43 -21.23
C ASN A 175 -8.82 7.98 -21.70
N GLY A 176 -8.85 7.03 -20.75
CA GLY A 176 -9.09 5.62 -21.03
C GLY A 176 -7.92 4.86 -21.69
N LYS A 177 -6.73 5.49 -21.74
CA LYS A 177 -5.52 4.86 -22.26
C LYS A 177 -4.49 4.71 -21.15
N THR A 178 -3.78 3.59 -21.15
CA THR A 178 -2.61 3.38 -20.30
C THR A 178 -1.42 4.10 -20.90
N ILE A 179 -0.77 4.93 -20.09
CA ILE A 179 0.49 5.60 -20.42
C ILE A 179 1.59 4.97 -19.58
N ASP A 180 2.66 4.58 -20.22
CA ASP A 180 3.81 3.95 -19.60
C ASP A 180 4.97 4.95 -19.46
N ASN A 181 5.23 5.37 -18.22
CA ASN A 181 6.37 6.17 -17.80
C ASN A 181 7.31 5.38 -16.87
N SER A 182 7.28 4.05 -16.94
CA SER A 182 8.07 3.17 -16.06
C SER A 182 9.58 3.31 -16.25
N LEU A 183 10.01 3.72 -17.45
CA LEU A 183 11.42 3.85 -17.80
C LEU A 183 12.00 5.23 -17.43
N GLY A 184 13.31 5.27 -17.21
CA GLY A 184 14.07 6.52 -17.03
C GLY A 184 13.98 7.11 -15.62
N GLY A 185 13.47 6.37 -14.66
CA GLY A 185 13.52 6.74 -13.24
C GLY A 185 14.93 6.63 -12.68
N LYS A 186 15.20 7.38 -11.63
CA LYS A 186 16.48 7.29 -10.90
C LYS A 186 16.34 6.24 -9.81
N VAL A 187 17.23 5.27 -9.81
CA VAL A 187 17.42 4.39 -8.65
C VAL A 187 17.91 5.26 -7.48
N ILE A 188 17.36 5.06 -6.30
CA ILE A 188 17.80 5.76 -5.10
C ILE A 188 19.17 5.20 -4.69
N MET A 189 20.24 5.84 -5.17
CA MET A 189 21.63 5.40 -4.92
C MET A 189 22.15 5.81 -3.52
N ASN A 190 21.57 6.81 -2.90
CA ASN A 190 21.97 7.28 -1.57
C ASN A 190 20.78 7.19 -0.62
N LEU A 191 20.73 6.11 0.14
CA LEU A 191 19.66 5.84 1.11
C LEU A 191 19.67 6.84 2.27
N ASP A 192 20.82 7.47 2.57
CA ASP A 192 20.92 8.47 3.65
C ASP A 192 20.16 9.77 3.31
N LYS A 193 19.75 9.95 2.06
CA LYS A 193 18.90 11.07 1.64
C LYS A 193 17.42 10.79 1.83
N LEU A 194 17.03 9.55 2.06
CA LEU A 194 15.64 9.23 2.35
C LEU A 194 15.28 9.71 3.76
N PRO A 195 14.07 10.21 3.96
CA PRO A 195 13.58 10.53 5.28
C PRO A 195 13.50 9.28 6.15
N PHE A 196 13.63 9.45 7.46
CA PHE A 196 13.41 8.35 8.37
C PHE A 196 11.97 7.84 8.27
N PRO A 197 11.77 6.51 8.29
CA PRO A 197 10.44 5.93 8.31
C PRO A 197 9.63 6.42 9.52
N ASP A 198 8.40 6.83 9.27
CA ASP A 198 7.47 7.27 10.31
C ASP A 198 6.74 6.08 10.95
N TRP A 199 7.42 5.37 11.82
CA TRP A 199 6.87 4.17 12.47
C TRP A 199 5.60 4.44 13.29
N LYS A 200 5.41 5.68 13.75
CA LYS A 200 4.24 6.05 14.57
C LYS A 200 2.93 6.04 13.79
N ILE A 201 3.00 6.03 12.45
CA ILE A 201 1.82 5.99 11.61
C ILE A 201 1.15 4.60 11.59
N LEU A 202 1.90 3.55 11.92
CA LEU A 202 1.39 2.19 11.98
C LEU A 202 0.68 1.91 13.31
N PRO A 203 -0.41 1.13 13.31
CA PRO A 203 -1.12 0.71 14.52
C PRO A 203 -0.36 -0.41 15.25
N LEU A 204 0.90 -0.17 15.65
CA LEU A 204 1.81 -1.18 16.20
C LEU A 204 1.24 -1.88 17.43
N GLU A 205 0.56 -1.15 18.33
CA GLU A 205 -0.04 -1.76 19.52
C GLU A 205 -1.13 -2.78 19.19
N ARG A 206 -1.86 -2.56 18.10
CA ARG A 206 -2.85 -3.53 17.61
C ARG A 206 -2.18 -4.79 17.07
N TYR A 207 -1.09 -4.65 16.30
CA TYR A 207 -0.30 -5.79 15.84
C TYR A 207 0.25 -6.61 17.01
N TRP A 208 0.76 -5.96 18.05
CA TRP A 208 1.27 -6.65 19.24
C TRP A 208 0.15 -7.37 20.02
N LYS A 209 -1.04 -6.76 20.13
CA LYS A 209 -2.20 -7.39 20.80
C LYS A 209 -2.66 -8.66 20.10
N ILE A 210 -2.53 -8.74 18.77
CA ILE A 210 -2.89 -9.94 18.01
C ILE A 210 -1.91 -11.09 18.23
N LYS A 211 -0.68 -10.81 18.71
CA LYS A 211 0.37 -11.80 18.98
C LYS A 211 0.76 -12.67 17.77
N ARG A 212 0.62 -12.15 16.56
CA ARG A 212 0.88 -12.84 15.30
C ARG A 212 1.88 -12.08 14.45
N GLY A 213 3.14 -12.03 14.89
CA GLY A 213 4.21 -11.42 14.11
C GLY A 213 4.60 -12.24 12.88
N HIS A 214 5.19 -11.60 11.88
CA HIS A 214 5.72 -12.30 10.71
C HIS A 214 6.90 -13.18 11.14
N GLY A 215 6.78 -14.49 10.88
CA GLY A 215 7.85 -15.46 11.18
C GLY A 215 7.96 -15.95 12.63
N VAL A 216 7.13 -15.45 13.54
CA VAL A 216 7.17 -15.87 14.96
C VAL A 216 5.74 -16.12 15.46
N GLU A 217 5.52 -17.29 16.02
CA GLU A 217 4.36 -17.63 16.84
C GLU A 217 4.78 -17.49 18.30
N TRP A 218 4.15 -16.55 18.99
CA TRP A 218 4.39 -16.37 20.42
C TRP A 218 3.39 -17.23 21.18
N GLU A 219 3.86 -18.28 21.84
CA GLU A 219 3.03 -19.16 22.68
C GLU A 219 2.79 -18.56 24.08
N ASP A 220 3.64 -17.62 24.49
CA ASP A 220 3.59 -17.03 25.82
C ASP A 220 2.54 -15.93 25.95
N GLU A 221 2.01 -15.76 27.16
CA GLU A 221 0.97 -14.76 27.51
C GLU A 221 1.47 -13.31 27.42
N GLU A 222 2.78 -13.08 27.44
CA GLU A 222 3.35 -11.75 27.35
C GLU A 222 3.26 -11.15 25.94
N VAL A 223 2.85 -9.89 25.87
CA VAL A 223 2.85 -9.12 24.63
C VAL A 223 4.28 -8.71 24.30
N VAL A 224 4.87 -9.35 23.32
CA VAL A 224 6.21 -8.95 22.83
C VAL A 224 6.06 -7.82 21.83
N LYS A 225 6.68 -6.67 22.11
CA LYS A 225 6.75 -5.54 21.17
C LYS A 225 7.80 -5.82 20.12
N TRP A 226 7.40 -5.72 18.85
CA TRP A 226 8.26 -5.93 17.70
C TRP A 226 8.00 -4.89 16.62
N ALA A 227 8.98 -4.68 15.75
CA ALA A 227 8.82 -3.90 14.52
C ALA A 227 9.69 -4.50 13.44
N SER A 228 9.22 -4.47 12.20
CA SER A 228 10.01 -4.88 11.04
C SER A 228 10.94 -3.75 10.63
N ILE A 229 12.18 -4.05 10.29
CA ILE A 229 13.14 -3.09 9.76
C ILE A 229 13.78 -3.63 8.49
N GLN A 230 13.94 -2.76 7.50
CA GLN A 230 14.70 -3.05 6.30
C GLN A 230 16.12 -2.53 6.48
N THR A 231 17.10 -3.42 6.41
CA THR A 231 18.52 -3.10 6.65
C THR A 231 19.32 -2.83 5.39
N SER A 232 18.75 -3.16 4.22
CA SER A 232 19.37 -2.91 2.92
C SER A 232 18.30 -2.83 1.83
N LEU A 233 18.57 -2.09 0.77
CA LEU A 233 17.74 -2.04 -0.42
C LEU A 233 18.52 -2.63 -1.60
N GLY A 234 17.82 -3.46 -2.40
CA GLY A 234 18.41 -4.11 -3.54
C GLY A 234 18.96 -5.51 -3.26
N CYS A 235 19.43 -6.16 -4.31
CA CYS A 235 20.00 -7.49 -4.26
C CYS A 235 21.12 -7.62 -5.29
N PRO A 236 22.34 -8.09 -4.89
CA PRO A 236 23.47 -8.20 -5.82
C PRO A 236 23.40 -9.45 -6.70
N PHE A 237 22.37 -10.28 -6.57
CA PHE A 237 22.27 -11.53 -7.32
C PHE A 237 21.33 -11.41 -8.52
N SER A 238 21.67 -12.09 -9.61
CA SER A 238 20.88 -12.16 -10.86
C SER A 238 20.22 -13.54 -11.03
N CYS A 239 19.41 -13.96 -10.05
CA CYS A 239 18.71 -15.25 -10.11
C CYS A 239 17.70 -15.27 -11.26
N SER A 240 17.73 -16.31 -12.09
CA SER A 240 16.90 -16.40 -13.31
C SER A 240 15.38 -16.41 -13.06
N TYR A 241 14.95 -16.75 -11.86
CA TYR A 241 13.54 -16.79 -11.44
C TYR A 241 13.10 -15.54 -10.64
N CYS A 242 14.02 -14.61 -10.35
CA CYS A 242 13.74 -13.45 -9.52
C CYS A 242 13.48 -12.21 -10.38
N HIS A 243 12.39 -11.52 -10.12
CA HIS A 243 12.08 -10.28 -10.81
C HIS A 243 12.89 -9.07 -10.31
N LEU A 244 13.39 -9.11 -9.06
CA LEU A 244 14.15 -8.00 -8.48
C LEU A 244 15.51 -7.79 -9.17
N SER A 245 16.12 -8.84 -9.70
CA SER A 245 17.45 -8.77 -10.31
C SER A 245 17.51 -7.86 -11.54
N LYS A 246 16.39 -7.68 -12.24
CA LYS A 246 16.34 -6.86 -13.46
C LYS A 246 16.26 -5.36 -13.20
N GLU A 247 15.93 -4.96 -11.98
CA GLU A 247 15.73 -3.55 -11.61
C GLU A 247 17.02 -2.88 -11.17
N PHE A 248 17.96 -3.68 -10.72
CA PHE A 248 19.26 -3.22 -10.24
C PHE A 248 20.38 -3.44 -11.28
N GLU A 249 20.06 -3.81 -12.52
CA GLU A 249 20.99 -3.94 -13.65
C GLU A 249 21.57 -2.59 -14.11
N GLY A 250 21.69 -1.63 -13.25
CA GLY A 250 22.31 -0.34 -13.54
C GLY A 250 23.12 0.20 -12.36
N SER A 251 23.30 -0.58 -11.31
CA SER A 251 24.09 -0.21 -10.13
C SER A 251 25.47 -0.83 -10.15
#